data_3e64b06f18546eae21012dcfc7f20042
#
_entry.id   3e64b06f18546eae21012dcfc7f20042
#
_cell.length_a   1.000
_cell.length_b   1.000
_cell.length_c   1.000
_cell.angle_alpha   90.00
_cell.angle_beta   90.00
_cell.angle_gamma   90.00
#
_symmetry.space_group_name_H-M   'P 1'
#
loop_
_entity.id
_entity.type
_entity.pdbx_description
1 polymer ?
#
loop_
_entity_poly.entity_id
_entity_poly.type
_entity_poly.pdbx_seq_one_letter_code
_entity_poly.pdbx_strand_id
1 'polypeptide(L)'
;RLEDLSVFLFELMASGLKVTKAQSVSLKKILVYYYNCISINHSLDSFYSFIEQHQKELLEHLKIHPDYFNITGFLHVVSEYVGEGLYSYLFELSEDQTYKIEDKRLLIFELDEVKDNKELLSVMLKLIKTAIQRTIWRNKAEKGIILFDEFAKQLKFENVLESVEFYYQAIRKQNGAIGIILQSINQLPDTATSSSILENTQVIYSLNNEKGYSELVKRLHLSSHDLNQLKSIKNNLSGARKYTEIFIKIGKESNIFRLEVPPEVYAAYLTDGSENEAIMSLYQKTQNMEETIKQFINLNRTL
;
A
#
# COMPACT_ATOMS: atom_id res chain seq x y z
N ARG A 1 17.28 3.92 10.63
CA ARG A 1 17.03 5.19 9.87
C ARG A 1 18.01 5.38 8.70
N LEU A 2 19.34 5.48 8.93
CA LEU A 2 20.32 5.67 7.84
C LEU A 2 20.41 4.45 6.91
N GLU A 3 20.21 3.27 7.45
CA GLU A 3 20.20 2.02 6.70
C GLU A 3 19.00 1.96 5.75
N ASP A 4 17.81 2.28 6.25
CA ASP A 4 16.59 2.32 5.45
C ASP A 4 16.67 3.39 4.35
N LEU A 5 17.22 4.57 4.68
CA LEU A 5 17.43 5.64 3.71
C LEU A 5 18.46 5.25 2.63
N SER A 6 19.54 4.56 3.01
CA SER A 6 20.54 4.09 2.04
C SER A 6 19.95 3.03 1.11
N VAL A 7 19.13 2.13 1.63
CA VAL A 7 18.40 1.13 0.82
C VAL A 7 17.45 1.83 -0.13
N PHE A 8 16.69 2.80 0.35
CA PHE A 8 15.78 3.59 -0.46
C PHE A 8 16.50 4.32 -1.62
N LEU A 9 17.61 5.01 -1.33
CA LEU A 9 18.39 5.70 -2.35
C LEU A 9 18.98 4.73 -3.39
N PHE A 10 19.34 3.51 -3.00
CA PHE A 10 19.76 2.49 -3.95
C PHE A 10 18.62 1.95 -4.80
N GLU A 11 17.42 1.89 -4.29
CA GLU A 11 16.24 1.51 -5.09
C GLU A 11 15.94 2.57 -6.16
N LEU A 12 16.12 3.85 -5.85
CA LEU A 12 16.05 4.92 -6.86
C LEU A 12 17.07 4.71 -7.98
N MET A 13 18.27 4.21 -7.64
CA MET A 13 19.36 4.04 -8.61
C MET A 13 19.23 2.80 -9.48
N ALA A 14 18.64 1.75 -8.97
CA ALA A 14 18.83 0.44 -9.55
C ALA A 14 17.64 -0.47 -9.26
N SER A 15 16.48 -0.16 -9.83
CA SER A 15 15.30 -1.01 -9.66
C SER A 15 15.62 -2.47 -10.00
N GLY A 16 15.82 -3.30 -8.95
CA GLY A 16 16.11 -4.72 -9.08
C GLY A 16 17.58 -5.12 -9.27
N LEU A 17 18.56 -4.20 -9.30
CA LEU A 17 19.98 -4.56 -9.33
C LEU A 17 20.51 -4.83 -7.93
N LYS A 18 21.34 -5.87 -7.79
CA LYS A 18 22.00 -6.20 -6.51
C LYS A 18 23.04 -5.14 -6.15
N VAL A 19 22.77 -4.43 -5.06
CA VAL A 19 23.71 -3.48 -4.48
C VAL A 19 24.83 -4.23 -3.76
N THR A 20 26.06 -3.90 -4.07
CA THR A 20 27.22 -4.49 -3.39
C THR A 20 27.37 -3.91 -1.97
N LYS A 21 28.02 -4.68 -1.08
CA LYS A 21 28.32 -4.19 0.26
C LYS A 21 29.19 -2.92 0.27
N ALA A 22 30.13 -2.83 -0.70
CA ALA A 22 30.99 -1.66 -0.85
C ALA A 22 30.19 -0.39 -1.21
N GLN A 23 29.26 -0.48 -2.15
CA GLN A 23 28.35 0.60 -2.49
C GLN A 23 27.51 1.03 -1.27
N SER A 24 26.91 0.06 -0.57
CA SER A 24 26.09 0.35 0.61
C SER A 24 26.89 1.07 1.70
N VAL A 25 28.11 0.63 1.98
CA VAL A 25 28.98 1.29 2.98
C VAL A 25 29.36 2.69 2.54
N SER A 26 29.69 2.88 1.25
CA SER A 26 30.07 4.20 0.71
C SER A 26 28.93 5.21 0.82
N LEU A 27 27.72 4.85 0.41
CA LEU A 27 26.55 5.72 0.52
C LEU A 27 26.20 6.06 1.97
N LYS A 28 26.30 5.07 2.88
CA LYS A 28 26.11 5.32 4.32
C LYS A 28 27.12 6.33 4.88
N LYS A 29 28.38 6.26 4.48
CA LYS A 29 29.38 7.25 4.87
C LYS A 29 29.03 8.66 4.37
N ILE A 30 28.59 8.78 3.11
CA ILE A 30 28.16 10.05 2.54
C ILE A 30 26.95 10.59 3.29
N LEU A 31 25.94 9.76 3.58
CA LEU A 31 24.77 10.16 4.35
C LEU A 31 25.13 10.65 5.76
N VAL A 32 26.00 9.92 6.47
CA VAL A 32 26.47 10.34 7.81
C VAL A 32 27.17 11.71 7.72
N TYR A 33 28.04 11.88 6.72
CA TYR A 33 28.75 13.13 6.54
C TYR A 33 27.79 14.28 6.20
N TYR A 34 26.81 14.07 5.30
CA TYR A 34 25.76 15.03 5.00
C TYR A 34 25.00 15.49 6.25
N TYR A 35 24.53 14.54 7.09
CA TYR A 35 23.80 14.87 8.31
C TYR A 35 24.65 15.57 9.38
N ASN A 36 25.97 15.42 9.33
CA ASN A 36 26.89 16.16 10.19
C ASN A 36 27.14 17.57 9.70
N CYS A 37 27.10 17.81 8.39
CA CYS A 37 27.35 19.14 7.79
C CYS A 37 26.07 19.98 7.69
N ILE A 38 24.94 19.36 7.41
CA ILE A 38 23.64 20.03 7.24
C ILE A 38 22.78 19.77 8.47
N SER A 39 22.37 20.81 9.16
CA SER A 39 21.62 20.70 10.42
C SER A 39 20.09 20.78 10.26
N ILE A 40 19.62 21.40 9.17
CA ILE A 40 18.21 21.72 8.91
C ILE A 40 17.85 21.49 7.44
N ASN A 41 16.56 21.38 7.15
CA ASN A 41 16.02 21.28 5.77
C ASN A 41 16.58 20.11 4.98
N HIS A 42 16.55 18.93 5.60
CA HIS A 42 16.93 17.70 4.90
C HIS A 42 15.88 17.31 3.87
N SER A 43 16.26 17.29 2.61
CA SER A 43 15.46 16.84 1.48
C SER A 43 16.34 16.05 0.49
N LEU A 44 15.72 15.44 -0.50
CA LEU A 44 16.47 14.77 -1.57
C LEU A 44 17.26 15.80 -2.39
N ASP A 45 16.65 16.96 -2.65
CA ASP A 45 17.31 18.09 -3.35
C ASP A 45 18.52 18.60 -2.59
N SER A 46 18.39 18.81 -1.26
CA SER A 46 19.52 19.28 -0.47
C SER A 46 20.65 18.24 -0.40
N PHE A 47 20.32 16.96 -0.37
CA PHE A 47 21.30 15.88 -0.42
C PHE A 47 21.99 15.79 -1.78
N TYR A 48 21.22 15.91 -2.87
CA TYR A 48 21.75 15.95 -4.24
C TYR A 48 22.73 17.10 -4.42
N SER A 49 22.29 18.32 -4.11
CA SER A 49 23.12 19.53 -4.22
C SER A 49 24.38 19.46 -3.37
N PHE A 50 24.27 18.90 -2.16
CA PHE A 50 25.44 18.69 -1.30
C PHE A 50 26.47 17.75 -1.94
N ILE A 51 26.04 16.64 -2.50
CA ILE A 51 26.97 15.72 -3.17
C ILE A 51 27.56 16.38 -4.42
N GLU A 52 26.74 17.04 -5.23
CA GLU A 52 27.18 17.72 -6.45
C GLU A 52 28.29 18.73 -6.19
N GLN A 53 28.14 19.54 -5.13
CA GLN A 53 29.12 20.58 -4.75
C GLN A 53 30.40 20.01 -4.13
N HIS A 54 30.34 18.86 -3.47
CA HIS A 54 31.45 18.32 -2.67
C HIS A 54 32.03 17.01 -3.20
N GLN A 55 31.80 16.64 -4.46
CA GLN A 55 32.19 15.32 -5.02
C GLN A 55 33.62 14.90 -4.71
N LYS A 56 34.60 15.79 -4.98
CA LYS A 56 36.02 15.50 -4.77
C LYS A 56 36.36 15.35 -3.28
N GLU A 57 35.86 16.29 -2.47
CA GLU A 57 36.06 16.28 -1.03
C GLU A 57 35.49 15.01 -0.37
N LEU A 58 34.30 14.58 -0.79
CA LEU A 58 33.65 13.36 -0.29
C LEU A 58 34.49 12.11 -0.56
N LEU A 59 35.02 11.98 -1.79
CA LEU A 59 35.85 10.84 -2.16
C LEU A 59 37.15 10.80 -1.34
N GLU A 60 37.82 11.94 -1.22
CA GLU A 60 39.09 12.05 -0.49
C GLU A 60 38.90 11.93 1.02
N HIS A 61 37.99 12.70 1.62
CA HIS A 61 37.75 12.74 3.05
C HIS A 61 37.22 11.41 3.59
N LEU A 62 36.26 10.79 2.91
CA LEU A 62 35.65 9.54 3.32
C LEU A 62 36.43 8.31 2.82
N LYS A 63 37.53 8.52 2.07
CA LYS A 63 38.36 7.46 1.47
C LYS A 63 37.52 6.46 0.67
N ILE A 64 36.66 6.98 -0.19
CA ILE A 64 35.80 6.20 -1.08
C ILE A 64 36.49 6.10 -2.44
N HIS A 65 36.86 4.89 -2.86
CA HIS A 65 37.38 4.68 -4.19
C HIS A 65 36.25 4.72 -5.23
N PRO A 66 36.44 5.32 -6.42
CA PRO A 66 35.42 5.36 -7.48
C PRO A 66 34.87 3.98 -7.87
N ASP A 67 35.67 2.92 -7.79
CA ASP A 67 35.22 1.55 -8.05
C ASP A 67 34.22 1.03 -7.01
N TYR A 68 34.22 1.61 -5.81
CA TYR A 68 33.27 1.22 -4.74
C TYR A 68 31.96 2.00 -4.83
N PHE A 69 32.01 3.23 -5.34
CA PHE A 69 30.82 4.06 -5.49
C PHE A 69 31.02 5.11 -6.59
N ASN A 70 30.26 4.97 -7.66
CA ASN A 70 30.24 5.94 -8.76
C ASN A 70 29.32 7.12 -8.43
N ILE A 71 29.89 8.19 -7.86
CA ILE A 71 29.14 9.41 -7.48
C ILE A 71 28.49 10.04 -8.73
N THR A 72 29.17 10.13 -9.84
CA THR A 72 28.62 10.72 -11.07
C THR A 72 27.43 9.93 -11.59
N GLY A 73 27.52 8.60 -11.60
CA GLY A 73 26.40 7.75 -11.96
C GLY A 73 25.22 7.87 -10.97
N PHE A 74 25.52 8.01 -9.68
CA PHE A 74 24.51 8.27 -8.67
C PHE A 74 23.75 9.58 -8.93
N LEU A 75 24.48 10.67 -9.12
CA LEU A 75 23.88 11.98 -9.41
C LEU A 75 23.06 11.96 -10.69
N HIS A 76 23.56 11.29 -11.74
CA HIS A 76 22.85 11.19 -13.01
C HIS A 76 21.47 10.53 -12.84
N VAL A 77 21.39 9.42 -12.10
CA VAL A 77 20.11 8.74 -11.88
C VAL A 77 19.19 9.52 -10.93
N VAL A 78 19.74 10.06 -9.83
CA VAL A 78 18.94 10.82 -8.86
C VAL A 78 18.44 12.16 -9.44
N SER A 79 19.10 12.69 -10.49
CA SER A 79 18.61 13.92 -11.16
C SER A 79 17.19 13.81 -11.72
N GLU A 80 16.68 12.61 -11.99
CA GLU A 80 15.27 12.42 -12.40
C GLU A 80 14.26 12.71 -11.28
N TYR A 81 14.71 12.72 -10.03
CA TYR A 81 13.88 12.85 -8.84
C TYR A 81 14.05 14.17 -8.09
N VAL A 82 14.86 15.09 -8.60
CA VAL A 82 15.15 16.39 -7.97
C VAL A 82 15.06 17.53 -8.99
N GLY A 83 14.86 18.75 -8.51
CA GLY A 83 14.79 19.94 -9.33
C GLY A 83 13.73 19.86 -10.43
N GLU A 84 14.15 19.97 -11.70
CA GLU A 84 13.27 19.85 -12.88
C GLU A 84 13.16 18.40 -13.40
N GLY A 85 13.61 17.42 -12.65
CA GLY A 85 13.55 16.02 -13.02
C GLY A 85 12.12 15.50 -13.18
N LEU A 86 11.92 14.49 -14.04
CA LEU A 86 10.62 13.95 -14.42
C LEU A 86 9.76 13.50 -13.22
N TYR A 87 10.40 13.02 -12.15
CA TYR A 87 9.76 12.50 -10.95
C TYR A 87 10.02 13.35 -9.70
N SER A 88 10.48 14.59 -9.86
CA SER A 88 10.77 15.51 -8.75
C SER A 88 9.55 15.74 -7.86
N TYR A 89 8.36 15.82 -8.44
CA TYR A 89 7.08 16.02 -7.75
C TYR A 89 6.82 15.00 -6.62
N LEU A 90 7.44 13.81 -6.67
CA LEU A 90 7.29 12.79 -5.62
C LEU A 90 7.97 13.18 -4.30
N PHE A 91 8.95 14.07 -4.37
CA PHE A 91 9.79 14.47 -3.24
C PHE A 91 9.69 15.97 -2.94
N GLU A 92 8.86 16.68 -3.69
CA GLU A 92 8.59 18.09 -3.39
C GLU A 92 8.00 18.22 -1.98
N LEU A 93 8.66 19.03 -1.17
CA LEU A 93 8.10 19.42 0.11
C LEU A 93 6.93 20.37 -0.19
N SER A 94 5.71 19.98 0.14
CA SER A 94 4.58 20.90 0.09
C SER A 94 4.94 22.14 0.91
N GLU A 95 4.56 23.35 0.44
CA GLU A 95 4.75 24.60 1.18
C GLU A 95 4.15 24.52 2.60
N ASP A 96 3.19 23.64 2.78
CA ASP A 96 2.56 23.30 4.05
C ASP A 96 3.39 22.22 4.78
N GLN A 97 4.53 22.64 5.37
CA GLN A 97 5.40 21.77 6.19
C GLN A 97 4.69 21.15 7.40
N THR A 98 3.39 21.44 7.58
CA THR A 98 2.54 20.88 8.64
C THR A 98 2.03 19.48 8.32
N TYR A 99 2.18 19.00 7.08
CA TYR A 99 1.71 17.65 6.71
C TYR A 99 2.65 16.57 7.26
N LYS A 100 2.26 16.02 8.40
CA LYS A 100 2.92 14.84 8.96
C LYS A 100 2.07 13.60 8.72
N ILE A 101 2.60 12.63 8.02
CA ILE A 101 1.93 11.36 7.74
C ILE A 101 1.50 10.65 9.05
N GLU A 102 2.28 10.85 10.11
CA GLU A 102 2.05 10.29 11.43
C GLU A 102 0.79 10.83 12.13
N ASP A 103 0.29 11.98 11.72
CA ASP A 103 -0.88 12.64 12.33
C ASP A 103 -2.18 12.25 11.60
N LYS A 104 -2.08 11.46 10.52
CA LYS A 104 -3.25 11.04 9.74
C LYS A 104 -3.83 9.74 10.26
N ARG A 105 -5.14 9.73 10.47
CA ARG A 105 -5.88 8.53 10.91
C ARG A 105 -6.19 7.56 9.76
N LEU A 106 -6.29 8.06 8.54
CA LEU A 106 -6.51 7.28 7.32
C LEU A 106 -5.52 7.75 6.26
N LEU A 107 -4.79 6.78 5.71
CA LEU A 107 -3.88 6.97 4.58
C LEU A 107 -4.31 6.00 3.48
N ILE A 108 -4.53 6.53 2.29
CA ILE A 108 -4.86 5.76 1.09
C ILE A 108 -3.76 6.04 0.08
N PHE A 109 -3.15 4.98 -0.45
CA PHE A 109 -2.18 5.04 -1.51
C PHE A 109 -2.78 4.44 -2.78
N GLU A 110 -3.13 5.28 -3.74
CA GLU A 110 -3.61 4.86 -5.04
C GLU A 110 -2.42 4.59 -5.96
N LEU A 111 -2.37 3.39 -6.54
CA LEU A 111 -1.23 2.94 -7.35
C LEU A 111 -1.60 2.73 -8.84
N ASP A 112 -2.83 2.96 -9.21
CA ASP A 112 -3.29 2.67 -10.59
C ASP A 112 -2.58 3.51 -11.64
N GLU A 113 -2.23 4.75 -11.35
CA GLU A 113 -1.51 5.63 -12.28
C GLU A 113 -0.04 5.22 -12.50
N VAL A 114 0.55 4.55 -11.51
CA VAL A 114 1.98 4.16 -11.54
C VAL A 114 2.21 2.67 -11.84
N LYS A 115 1.15 1.87 -11.95
CA LYS A 115 1.22 0.41 -12.10
C LYS A 115 1.99 -0.09 -13.32
N ASP A 116 2.02 0.70 -14.39
CA ASP A 116 2.68 0.34 -15.65
C ASP A 116 4.15 0.77 -15.68
N ASN A 117 4.58 1.64 -14.76
CA ASN A 117 5.96 2.03 -14.58
C ASN A 117 6.58 1.28 -13.39
N LYS A 118 7.34 0.22 -13.69
CA LYS A 118 7.92 -0.66 -12.65
C LYS A 118 8.88 0.06 -11.71
N GLU A 119 9.64 1.02 -12.21
CA GLU A 119 10.62 1.80 -11.41
C GLU A 119 9.89 2.70 -10.42
N LEU A 120 8.96 3.50 -10.92
CA LEU A 120 8.17 4.41 -10.10
C LEU A 120 7.37 3.66 -9.04
N LEU A 121 6.76 2.53 -9.42
CA LEU A 121 6.00 1.71 -8.49
C LEU A 121 6.88 1.09 -7.39
N SER A 122 8.11 0.67 -7.72
CA SER A 122 9.09 0.19 -6.73
C SER A 122 9.41 1.28 -5.70
N VAL A 123 9.63 2.51 -6.16
CA VAL A 123 9.85 3.68 -5.30
C VAL A 123 8.63 3.94 -4.40
N MET A 124 7.43 3.94 -4.97
CA MET A 124 6.18 4.16 -4.22
C MET A 124 5.96 3.08 -3.15
N LEU A 125 6.20 1.81 -3.45
CA LEU A 125 6.09 0.72 -2.47
C LEU A 125 7.08 0.89 -1.31
N LYS A 126 8.28 1.41 -1.56
CA LYS A 126 9.25 1.74 -0.50
C LYS A 126 8.80 2.91 0.37
N LEU A 127 8.24 3.95 -0.24
CA LEU A 127 7.65 5.07 0.50
C LEU A 127 6.51 4.61 1.39
N ILE A 128 5.61 3.76 0.85
CA ILE A 128 4.50 3.15 1.61
C ILE A 128 5.03 2.32 2.78
N LYS A 129 6.04 1.48 2.55
CA LYS A 129 6.69 0.70 3.62
C LYS A 129 7.24 1.61 4.72
N THR A 130 7.90 2.71 4.34
CA THR A 130 8.41 3.71 5.28
C THR A 130 7.28 4.39 6.06
N ALA A 131 6.18 4.74 5.38
CA ALA A 131 5.00 5.31 6.00
C ALA A 131 4.39 4.35 7.05
N ILE A 132 4.23 3.07 6.72
CA ILE A 132 3.75 2.04 7.64
C ILE A 132 4.65 1.94 8.87
N GLN A 133 5.97 1.95 8.68
CA GLN A 133 6.92 1.88 9.79
C GLN A 133 6.86 3.13 10.69
N ARG A 134 6.68 4.31 10.11
CA ARG A 134 6.59 5.56 10.86
C ARG A 134 5.28 5.75 11.60
N THR A 135 4.20 5.16 11.13
CA THR A 135 2.86 5.25 11.72
C THR A 135 2.61 4.10 12.69
N ILE A 136 2.40 2.90 12.20
CA ILE A 136 1.97 1.73 13.00
C ILE A 136 3.08 1.23 13.92
N TRP A 137 4.34 1.21 13.46
CA TRP A 137 5.45 0.72 14.29
C TRP A 137 5.94 1.70 15.35
N ARG A 138 5.58 2.98 15.23
CA ARG A 138 6.05 4.02 16.15
C ARG A 138 5.36 3.99 17.49
N ASN A 139 4.04 3.80 17.51
CA ASN A 139 3.22 3.91 18.71
C ASN A 139 2.40 2.63 18.96
N LYS A 140 2.90 1.79 19.84
CA LYS A 140 2.23 0.51 20.21
C LYS A 140 0.96 0.71 21.04
N ALA A 141 0.71 1.90 21.56
CA ALA A 141 -0.51 2.20 22.33
C ALA A 141 -1.72 2.40 21.40
N GLU A 142 -1.49 2.77 20.14
CA GLU A 142 -2.53 2.96 19.14
C GLU A 142 -2.75 1.69 18.32
N LYS A 143 -4.00 1.46 17.93
CA LYS A 143 -4.35 0.37 17.02
C LYS A 143 -4.16 0.83 15.58
N GLY A 144 -3.50 0.01 14.77
CA GLY A 144 -3.31 0.26 13.35
C GLY A 144 -3.82 -0.88 12.49
N ILE A 145 -4.35 -0.57 11.31
CA ILE A 145 -4.79 -1.56 10.32
C ILE A 145 -4.11 -1.25 9.00
N ILE A 146 -3.54 -2.28 8.37
CA ILE A 146 -3.02 -2.24 7.01
C ILE A 146 -3.91 -3.10 6.14
N LEU A 147 -4.43 -2.55 5.05
CA LEU A 147 -5.21 -3.29 4.07
C LEU A 147 -4.54 -3.18 2.70
N PHE A 148 -4.31 -4.31 2.07
CA PHE A 148 -3.86 -4.41 0.69
C PHE A 148 -5.05 -4.81 -0.17
N ASP A 149 -5.65 -3.83 -0.85
CA ASP A 149 -6.70 -4.10 -1.81
C ASP A 149 -6.10 -4.55 -3.14
N GLU A 150 -6.82 -5.38 -3.88
CA GLU A 150 -6.36 -5.98 -5.13
C GLU A 150 -4.94 -6.56 -5.04
N PHE A 151 -4.63 -7.23 -3.94
CA PHE A 151 -3.27 -7.69 -3.59
C PHE A 151 -2.60 -8.50 -4.71
N ALA A 152 -3.36 -9.21 -5.52
CA ALA A 152 -2.85 -9.95 -6.67
C ALA A 152 -2.09 -9.07 -7.68
N LYS A 153 -2.50 -7.81 -7.85
CA LYS A 153 -1.81 -6.88 -8.74
C LYS A 153 -0.42 -6.52 -8.22
N GLN A 154 -0.26 -6.52 -6.90
CA GLN A 154 0.99 -6.16 -6.23
C GLN A 154 1.99 -7.31 -6.16
N LEU A 155 1.54 -8.56 -6.34
CA LEU A 155 2.41 -9.77 -6.35
C LEU A 155 3.37 -9.82 -7.55
N LYS A 156 3.21 -8.95 -8.52
CA LYS A 156 4.13 -8.82 -9.67
C LYS A 156 5.48 -8.21 -9.28
N PHE A 157 5.56 -7.62 -8.10
CA PHE A 157 6.76 -6.92 -7.62
C PHE A 157 7.55 -7.80 -6.67
N GLU A 158 8.85 -7.79 -6.90
CA GLU A 158 9.80 -8.52 -6.05
C GLU A 158 9.70 -8.03 -4.60
N ASN A 159 9.78 -8.96 -3.65
CA ASN A 159 9.77 -8.70 -2.21
C ASN A 159 8.45 -8.14 -1.60
N VAL A 160 7.37 -7.97 -2.34
CA VAL A 160 6.08 -7.56 -1.75
C VAL A 160 5.51 -8.68 -0.90
N LEU A 161 5.55 -9.92 -1.41
CA LEU A 161 5.02 -11.08 -0.70
C LEU A 161 5.77 -11.32 0.62
N GLU A 162 7.10 -11.23 0.64
CA GLU A 162 7.94 -11.35 1.83
C GLU A 162 7.68 -10.21 2.82
N SER A 163 7.44 -9.01 2.32
CA SER A 163 7.11 -7.86 3.18
C SER A 163 5.76 -8.05 3.87
N VAL A 164 4.77 -8.56 3.15
CA VAL A 164 3.44 -8.86 3.70
C VAL A 164 3.52 -10.03 4.68
N GLU A 165 4.27 -11.10 4.37
CA GLU A 165 4.53 -12.19 5.31
C GLU A 165 5.11 -11.66 6.62
N PHE A 166 6.14 -10.82 6.54
CA PHE A 166 6.72 -10.19 7.73
C PHE A 166 5.68 -9.42 8.55
N TYR A 167 4.79 -8.68 7.90
CA TYR A 167 3.72 -7.97 8.60
C TYR A 167 2.74 -8.95 9.27
N TYR A 168 2.34 -10.02 8.61
CA TYR A 168 1.46 -11.04 9.21
C TYR A 168 2.07 -11.67 10.46
N GLN A 169 3.39 -11.88 10.48
CA GLN A 169 4.10 -12.44 11.62
C GLN A 169 4.31 -11.42 12.76
N ALA A 170 4.51 -10.15 12.44
CA ALA A 170 5.02 -9.14 13.38
C ALA A 170 3.96 -8.15 13.90
N ILE A 171 2.90 -7.87 13.11
CA ILE A 171 2.00 -6.73 13.35
C ILE A 171 1.24 -6.81 14.69
N ARG A 172 0.93 -8.03 15.14
CA ARG A 172 0.28 -8.26 16.43
C ARG A 172 1.08 -7.65 17.58
N LYS A 173 2.42 -7.70 17.53
CA LYS A 173 3.30 -7.10 18.53
C LYS A 173 3.27 -5.58 18.54
N GLN A 174 2.71 -4.98 17.49
CA GLN A 174 2.55 -3.54 17.31
C GLN A 174 1.11 -3.08 17.57
N ASN A 175 0.27 -3.92 18.17
CA ASN A 175 -1.17 -3.64 18.38
C ASN A 175 -1.91 -3.37 17.06
N GLY A 176 -1.49 -4.02 15.98
CA GLY A 176 -2.00 -3.83 14.63
C GLY A 176 -2.69 -5.06 14.07
N ALA A 177 -3.40 -4.85 12.98
CA ALA A 177 -3.97 -5.88 12.13
C ALA A 177 -3.55 -5.65 10.67
N ILE A 178 -3.51 -6.72 9.90
CA ILE A 178 -3.25 -6.68 8.46
C ILE A 178 -4.28 -7.54 7.74
N GLY A 179 -4.71 -7.07 6.58
CA GLY A 179 -5.56 -7.83 5.67
C GLY A 179 -5.12 -7.70 4.23
N ILE A 180 -5.35 -8.74 3.46
CA ILE A 180 -5.24 -8.76 2.01
C ILE A 180 -6.60 -9.07 1.40
N ILE A 181 -6.93 -8.40 0.30
CA ILE A 181 -8.18 -8.62 -0.43
C ILE A 181 -7.82 -9.23 -1.79
N LEU A 182 -8.46 -10.35 -2.08
CA LEU A 182 -8.23 -11.14 -3.29
C LEU A 182 -9.58 -11.47 -3.93
N GLN A 183 -9.65 -11.50 -5.24
CA GLN A 183 -10.82 -11.99 -5.96
C GLN A 183 -10.92 -13.53 -5.90
N SER A 184 -9.78 -14.20 -5.77
CA SER A 184 -9.69 -15.66 -5.59
C SER A 184 -8.41 -16.01 -4.84
N ILE A 185 -8.49 -17.06 -4.00
CA ILE A 185 -7.31 -17.59 -3.30
C ILE A 185 -6.23 -18.10 -4.26
N ASN A 186 -6.62 -18.47 -5.48
CA ASN A 186 -5.70 -18.92 -6.55
C ASN A 186 -4.77 -17.82 -7.05
N GLN A 187 -5.07 -16.55 -6.73
CA GLN A 187 -4.20 -15.43 -7.06
C GLN A 187 -2.93 -15.40 -6.19
N LEU A 188 -2.96 -16.03 -5.01
CA LEU A 188 -1.74 -16.23 -4.23
C LEU A 188 -0.92 -17.37 -4.83
N PRO A 189 0.38 -17.18 -5.09
CA PRO A 189 1.25 -18.23 -5.57
C PRO A 189 1.34 -19.38 -4.54
N ASP A 190 1.58 -20.59 -5.02
CA ASP A 190 1.75 -21.76 -4.13
C ASP A 190 3.21 -21.84 -3.66
N THR A 191 3.54 -21.05 -2.64
CA THR A 191 4.88 -20.90 -2.05
C THR A 191 4.82 -21.03 -0.53
N ALA A 192 5.98 -21.29 0.09
CA ALA A 192 6.10 -21.33 1.54
C ALA A 192 5.69 -19.99 2.18
N THR A 193 6.04 -18.87 1.56
CA THR A 193 5.66 -17.51 2.00
C THR A 193 4.14 -17.32 2.01
N SER A 194 3.46 -17.73 0.95
CA SER A 194 1.99 -17.69 0.88
C SER A 194 1.35 -18.58 1.95
N SER A 195 1.89 -19.78 2.17
CA SER A 195 1.41 -20.69 3.21
C SER A 195 1.56 -20.07 4.59
N SER A 196 2.70 -19.44 4.86
CA SER A 196 2.95 -18.71 6.12
C SER A 196 1.93 -17.57 6.34
N ILE A 197 1.58 -16.80 5.31
CA ILE A 197 0.53 -15.77 5.38
C ILE A 197 -0.82 -16.39 5.77
N LEU A 198 -1.21 -17.48 5.08
CA LEU A 198 -2.48 -18.16 5.33
C LEU A 198 -2.56 -18.77 6.73
N GLU A 199 -1.48 -19.38 7.22
CA GLU A 199 -1.38 -19.95 8.58
C GLU A 199 -1.49 -18.87 9.66
N ASN A 200 -1.02 -17.65 9.40
CA ASN A 200 -1.12 -16.52 10.32
C ASN A 200 -2.45 -15.75 10.17
N THR A 201 -3.32 -16.15 9.24
CA THR A 201 -4.64 -15.53 9.04
C THR A 201 -5.61 -16.01 10.13
N GLN A 202 -6.12 -15.07 10.93
CA GLN A 202 -7.03 -15.37 12.03
C GLN A 202 -8.51 -15.13 11.67
N VAL A 203 -8.76 -14.26 10.72
CA VAL A 203 -10.11 -13.88 10.30
C VAL A 203 -10.21 -14.03 8.79
N ILE A 204 -11.27 -14.68 8.34
CA ILE A 204 -11.57 -14.91 6.93
C ILE A 204 -12.92 -14.32 6.62
N TYR A 205 -12.98 -13.44 5.63
CA TYR A 205 -14.21 -12.96 5.01
C TYR A 205 -14.32 -13.54 3.61
N SER A 206 -15.46 -14.14 3.26
CA SER A 206 -15.69 -14.61 1.90
C SER A 206 -17.07 -14.20 1.42
N LEU A 207 -17.11 -13.57 0.26
CA LEU A 207 -18.33 -13.36 -0.51
C LEU A 207 -18.62 -14.60 -1.38
N ASN A 208 -19.73 -14.58 -2.09
CA ASN A 208 -20.08 -15.66 -3.01
C ASN A 208 -19.03 -15.80 -4.12
N ASN A 209 -18.36 -16.95 -4.17
CA ASN A 209 -17.39 -17.31 -5.20
C ASN A 209 -17.36 -18.84 -5.37
N GLU A 210 -18.42 -19.41 -5.92
CA GLU A 210 -18.60 -20.87 -6.03
C GLU A 210 -17.40 -21.57 -6.69
N LYS A 211 -16.80 -20.95 -7.70
CA LYS A 211 -15.65 -21.52 -8.43
C LYS A 211 -14.37 -21.61 -7.59
N GLY A 212 -14.28 -20.78 -6.53
CA GLY A 212 -13.10 -20.70 -5.66
C GLY A 212 -13.19 -21.57 -4.40
N TYR A 213 -14.36 -22.10 -4.03
CA TYR A 213 -14.55 -22.74 -2.72
C TYR A 213 -13.70 -23.96 -2.47
N SER A 214 -13.47 -24.80 -3.47
CA SER A 214 -12.65 -26.00 -3.31
C SER A 214 -11.22 -25.68 -2.93
N GLU A 215 -10.63 -24.71 -3.60
CA GLU A 215 -9.26 -24.30 -3.31
C GLU A 215 -9.16 -23.48 -2.02
N LEU A 216 -10.15 -22.65 -1.72
CA LEU A 216 -10.25 -21.94 -0.46
C LEU A 216 -10.24 -22.91 0.73
N VAL A 217 -11.08 -23.96 0.65
CA VAL A 217 -11.17 -25.01 1.67
C VAL A 217 -9.83 -25.73 1.84
N LYS A 218 -9.20 -26.10 0.74
CA LYS A 218 -7.91 -26.81 0.74
C LYS A 218 -6.81 -25.98 1.36
N ARG A 219 -6.62 -24.75 0.89
CA ARG A 219 -5.49 -23.88 1.30
C ARG A 219 -5.64 -23.31 2.70
N LEU A 220 -6.87 -23.11 3.19
CA LEU A 220 -7.16 -22.61 4.54
C LEU A 220 -7.58 -23.71 5.51
N HIS A 221 -7.52 -24.98 5.10
CA HIS A 221 -7.88 -26.15 5.92
C HIS A 221 -9.28 -26.01 6.56
N LEU A 222 -10.26 -25.52 5.77
CA LEU A 222 -11.62 -25.35 6.26
C LEU A 222 -12.34 -26.68 6.44
N SER A 223 -13.26 -26.71 7.38
CA SER A 223 -14.07 -27.91 7.67
C SER A 223 -15.18 -28.14 6.63
N SER A 224 -15.77 -29.32 6.63
CA SER A 224 -16.98 -29.61 5.83
C SER A 224 -18.17 -28.70 6.21
N HIS A 225 -18.24 -28.28 7.48
CA HIS A 225 -19.24 -27.33 7.94
C HIS A 225 -19.00 -25.94 7.28
N ASP A 226 -17.76 -25.46 7.28
CA ASP A 226 -17.39 -24.19 6.62
C ASP A 226 -17.73 -24.21 5.12
N LEU A 227 -17.44 -25.33 4.44
CA LEU A 227 -17.78 -25.51 3.02
C LEU A 227 -19.30 -25.43 2.77
N ASN A 228 -20.10 -26.06 3.64
CA ASN A 228 -21.56 -26.03 3.51
C ASN A 228 -22.09 -24.59 3.72
N GLN A 229 -21.52 -23.85 4.67
CA GLN A 229 -21.86 -22.45 4.86
C GLN A 229 -21.48 -21.61 3.63
N LEU A 230 -20.26 -21.74 3.09
CA LEU A 230 -19.83 -21.05 1.87
C LEU A 230 -20.80 -21.30 0.69
N LYS A 231 -21.22 -22.55 0.51
CA LYS A 231 -22.20 -22.91 -0.54
C LYS A 231 -23.61 -22.36 -0.30
N SER A 232 -23.93 -21.99 0.93
CA SER A 232 -25.26 -21.43 1.28
C SER A 232 -25.36 -19.92 1.07
N ILE A 233 -24.25 -19.21 0.78
CA ILE A 233 -24.22 -17.78 0.57
C ILE A 233 -25.16 -17.36 -0.56
N LYS A 234 -26.04 -16.40 -0.28
CA LYS A 234 -26.98 -15.85 -1.23
C LYS A 234 -26.79 -14.34 -1.37
N ASN A 235 -27.04 -13.85 -2.55
CA ASN A 235 -27.06 -12.42 -2.83
C ASN A 235 -28.43 -12.04 -3.36
N ASN A 236 -28.93 -10.89 -2.93
CA ASN A 236 -30.08 -10.22 -3.53
C ASN A 236 -29.66 -8.80 -3.91
N LEU A 237 -29.24 -8.63 -5.15
CA LEU A 237 -28.73 -7.35 -5.65
C LEU A 237 -29.81 -6.57 -6.44
N SER A 238 -31.04 -7.10 -6.48
CA SER A 238 -32.19 -6.48 -7.16
C SER A 238 -33.34 -6.21 -6.18
N GLY A 239 -34.19 -5.25 -6.52
CA GLY A 239 -35.37 -4.90 -5.72
C GLY A 239 -35.10 -3.90 -4.58
N ALA A 240 -36.11 -3.69 -3.75
CA ALA A 240 -36.14 -2.63 -2.73
C ALA A 240 -35.18 -2.86 -1.53
N ARG A 241 -34.77 -4.11 -1.31
CA ARG A 241 -33.83 -4.46 -0.24
C ARG A 241 -32.67 -5.25 -0.85
N LYS A 242 -31.63 -4.55 -1.23
CA LYS A 242 -30.38 -5.14 -1.71
C LYS A 242 -29.57 -5.64 -0.51
N TYR A 243 -29.05 -6.85 -0.59
CA TYR A 243 -28.10 -7.40 0.39
C TYR A 243 -27.16 -8.40 -0.24
N THR A 244 -26.04 -8.61 0.42
CA THR A 244 -25.15 -9.73 0.18
C THR A 244 -24.94 -10.51 1.47
N GLU A 245 -24.81 -11.83 1.37
CA GLU A 245 -24.36 -12.62 2.51
C GLU A 245 -22.86 -12.76 2.48
N ILE A 246 -22.27 -12.74 3.66
CA ILE A 246 -20.83 -12.85 3.87
C ILE A 246 -20.54 -13.97 4.87
N PHE A 247 -19.67 -14.89 4.48
CA PHE A 247 -19.09 -15.85 5.40
C PHE A 247 -18.00 -15.15 6.21
N ILE A 248 -18.07 -15.32 7.52
CA ILE A 248 -17.04 -14.81 8.46
C ILE A 248 -16.58 -15.98 9.32
N LYS A 249 -15.27 -16.24 9.32
CA LYS A 249 -14.63 -17.21 10.21
C LYS A 249 -13.62 -16.50 11.09
N ILE A 250 -13.72 -16.73 12.40
CA ILE A 250 -12.81 -16.22 13.42
C ILE A 250 -12.30 -17.38 14.24
N GLY A 251 -11.04 -17.74 14.06
CA GLY A 251 -10.46 -18.93 14.69
C GLY A 251 -11.24 -20.21 14.29
N LYS A 252 -11.93 -20.84 15.24
CA LYS A 252 -12.70 -22.08 15.01
C LYS A 252 -14.16 -21.83 14.65
N GLU A 253 -14.69 -20.66 14.92
CA GLU A 253 -16.11 -20.33 14.71
C GLU A 253 -16.32 -19.71 13.33
N SER A 254 -17.39 -20.12 12.66
CA SER A 254 -17.80 -19.57 11.37
C SER A 254 -19.31 -19.41 11.29
N ASN A 255 -19.76 -18.35 10.64
CA ASN A 255 -21.16 -18.05 10.41
C ASN A 255 -21.36 -17.28 9.11
N ILE A 256 -22.60 -17.32 8.62
CA ILE A 256 -23.05 -16.45 7.52
C ILE A 256 -23.79 -15.26 8.12
N PHE A 257 -23.40 -14.08 7.66
CA PHE A 257 -24.03 -12.82 8.04
C PHE A 257 -24.63 -12.15 6.81
N ARG A 258 -25.74 -11.49 6.99
CA ARG A 258 -26.34 -10.65 5.97
C ARG A 258 -25.79 -9.24 6.07
N LEU A 259 -25.19 -8.75 5.02
CA LEU A 259 -24.70 -7.39 4.89
C LEU A 259 -25.73 -6.55 4.13
N GLU A 260 -26.38 -5.65 4.82
CA GLU A 260 -27.24 -4.62 4.27
C GLU A 260 -26.51 -3.26 4.40
N VAL A 261 -26.34 -2.58 3.28
CA VAL A 261 -25.72 -1.25 3.28
C VAL A 261 -26.82 -0.21 3.23
N PRO A 262 -26.81 0.80 4.13
CA PRO A 262 -27.75 1.92 4.06
C PRO A 262 -27.75 2.56 2.68
N PRO A 263 -28.90 2.99 2.16
CA PRO A 263 -28.99 3.58 0.80
C PRO A 263 -28.03 4.76 0.60
N GLU A 264 -27.78 5.55 1.63
CA GLU A 264 -26.87 6.68 1.62
C GLU A 264 -25.43 6.24 1.40
N VAL A 265 -25.00 5.19 2.10
CA VAL A 265 -23.67 4.61 1.96
C VAL A 265 -23.52 3.92 0.61
N TYR A 266 -24.55 3.17 0.17
CA TYR A 266 -24.58 2.56 -1.15
C TYR A 266 -24.40 3.61 -2.25
N ALA A 267 -25.17 4.70 -2.22
CA ALA A 267 -25.06 5.78 -3.19
C ALA A 267 -23.70 6.49 -3.17
N ALA A 268 -23.10 6.65 -1.99
CA ALA A 268 -21.79 7.29 -1.85
C ALA A 268 -20.63 6.46 -2.44
N TYR A 269 -20.75 5.14 -2.45
CA TYR A 269 -19.72 4.22 -2.97
C TYR A 269 -20.04 3.65 -4.36
N LEU A 270 -21.07 4.16 -5.01
CA LEU A 270 -21.48 3.68 -6.32
C LEU A 270 -20.47 4.11 -7.39
N THR A 271 -19.84 3.12 -8.02
CA THR A 271 -18.86 3.34 -9.11
C THR A 271 -19.37 2.85 -10.46
N ASP A 272 -20.48 2.10 -10.48
CA ASP A 272 -20.97 1.44 -11.69
C ASP A 272 -21.91 2.32 -12.53
N GLY A 273 -21.59 2.40 -13.82
CA GLY A 273 -22.43 2.68 -15.00
C GLY A 273 -23.46 3.78 -14.81
N SER A 274 -24.70 3.47 -15.15
CA SER A 274 -25.81 4.43 -15.25
C SER A 274 -26.23 5.05 -13.90
N GLU A 275 -26.10 4.34 -12.81
CA GLU A 275 -26.45 4.89 -11.48
C GLU A 275 -25.40 5.94 -11.04
N ASN A 276 -24.11 5.71 -11.33
CA ASN A 276 -23.05 6.70 -11.05
C ASN A 276 -23.22 7.95 -11.94
N GLU A 277 -23.51 7.78 -13.24
CA GLU A 277 -23.81 8.91 -14.14
C GLU A 277 -24.97 9.75 -13.64
N ALA A 278 -26.02 9.11 -13.11
CA ALA A 278 -27.16 9.81 -12.53
C ALA A 278 -26.76 10.63 -11.31
N ILE A 279 -25.95 10.05 -10.40
CA ILE A 279 -25.43 10.77 -9.23
C ILE A 279 -24.55 11.94 -9.67
N MET A 280 -23.62 11.74 -10.60
CA MET A 280 -22.73 12.80 -11.07
C MET A 280 -23.47 13.93 -11.79
N SER A 281 -24.53 13.60 -12.56
CA SER A 281 -25.41 14.59 -13.19
C SER A 281 -26.20 15.43 -12.18
N LEU A 282 -26.63 14.82 -11.07
CA LEU A 282 -27.26 15.53 -9.97
C LEU A 282 -26.24 16.40 -9.22
N TYR A 283 -25.02 15.89 -9.02
CA TYR A 283 -23.94 16.63 -8.35
C TYR A 283 -23.55 17.90 -9.11
N GLN A 284 -23.52 17.85 -10.43
CA GLN A 284 -23.28 19.04 -11.25
C GLN A 284 -24.30 20.17 -11.00
N LYS A 285 -25.53 19.82 -10.60
CA LYS A 285 -26.59 20.80 -10.30
C LYS A 285 -26.54 21.29 -8.86
N THR A 286 -26.30 20.40 -7.91
CA THR A 286 -26.37 20.71 -6.48
C THR A 286 -25.04 21.26 -5.93
N GLN A 287 -23.91 20.87 -6.52
CA GLN A 287 -22.55 21.15 -6.03
C GLN A 287 -22.33 20.75 -4.55
N ASN A 288 -23.22 19.87 -4.06
CA ASN A 288 -23.18 19.34 -2.68
C ASN A 288 -23.52 17.86 -2.69
N MET A 289 -22.53 17.02 -2.31
CA MET A 289 -22.66 15.57 -2.39
C MET A 289 -23.76 15.03 -1.45
N GLU A 290 -23.90 15.58 -0.25
CA GLU A 290 -24.93 15.14 0.71
C GLU A 290 -26.34 15.38 0.16
N GLU A 291 -26.58 16.54 -0.42
CA GLU A 291 -27.84 16.87 -1.06
C GLU A 291 -28.09 16.01 -2.31
N THR A 292 -27.06 15.79 -3.11
CA THR A 292 -27.10 14.89 -4.27
C THR A 292 -27.56 13.49 -3.91
N ILE A 293 -26.94 12.90 -2.87
CA ILE A 293 -27.28 11.56 -2.39
C ILE A 293 -28.73 11.49 -1.91
N LYS A 294 -29.20 12.49 -1.15
CA LYS A 294 -30.58 12.56 -0.70
C LYS A 294 -31.57 12.63 -1.87
N GLN A 295 -31.28 13.45 -2.88
CA GLN A 295 -32.11 13.55 -4.09
C GLN A 295 -32.13 12.24 -4.88
N PHE A 296 -30.96 11.61 -5.09
CA PHE A 296 -30.84 10.33 -5.78
C PHE A 296 -31.65 9.22 -5.09
N ILE A 297 -31.56 9.11 -3.77
CA ILE A 297 -32.33 8.13 -3.01
C ILE A 297 -33.83 8.36 -3.11
N ASN A 298 -34.28 9.62 -3.05
CA ASN A 298 -35.70 9.95 -3.15
C ASN A 298 -36.25 9.61 -4.55
N LEU A 299 -35.48 9.86 -5.61
CA LEU A 299 -35.88 9.49 -6.98
C LEU A 299 -35.99 7.97 -7.16
N ASN A 300 -35.09 7.21 -6.55
CA ASN A 300 -35.09 5.74 -6.64
C ASN A 300 -36.06 5.04 -5.65
N ARG A 301 -36.59 5.74 -4.65
CA ARG A 301 -37.67 5.20 -3.78
C ARG A 301 -39.05 5.29 -4.42
N THR A 302 -39.17 6.07 -5.49
CA THR A 302 -40.44 6.28 -6.20
C THR A 302 -40.59 5.38 -7.45
N LEU A 303 -39.56 4.58 -7.75
CA LEU A 303 -39.55 3.52 -8.75
C LEU A 303 -39.56 2.16 -8.06
#